data_da2b3348510d5732e3e8309f1eb2d8ab
#
_entry.id   da2b3348510d5732e3e8309f1eb2d8ab
#
_cell.length_a   1.000
_cell.length_b   1.000
_cell.length_c   1.000
_cell.angle_alpha   90.00
_cell.angle_beta   90.00
_cell.angle_gamma   90.00
#
_symmetry.space_group_name_H-M   'P 1'
#
loop_
_entity.id
_entity.type
_entity.pdbx_description
1 polymer ?
#
loop_
_entity_poly.entity_id
_entity_poly.type
_entity_poly.pdbx_seq_one_letter_code
_entity_poly.pdbx_strand_id
1 'polypeptide(L)'
;MPAGILWDRGEQIYVDNSYKSSSSSQQKFKVIFNSPVVVSFSGICLAAMLLDYLTGGWSTATFFSTYESSWLNPLTYVRLVGHIFGHGSWEHFFSNITILLLIGPMLEEKYGSKFICEFILLTGVVTGLAAALFYTNIHLMGASGIVFAFIMLSSFTSFKGSGIPVTFILVAVIYLGGQIISGMTMNDNVSYLTHIVGGCVGSLVGYNFNQKK
;
A
#
# COMPACT_ATOMS: atom_id res chain seq x y z
N MET A 1 -40.74 23.36 33.17
CA MET A 1 -42.00 24.10 33.09
C MET A 1 -43.10 23.07 32.89
N PRO A 2 -44.26 23.15 33.59
CA PRO A 2 -45.32 22.17 33.45
C PRO A 2 -45.95 22.28 32.06
N ALA A 3 -46.50 21.15 31.58
CA ALA A 3 -47.18 21.05 30.28
C ALA A 3 -48.27 22.12 30.17
N GLY A 4 -48.23 22.90 29.10
CA GLY A 4 -49.24 23.95 28.85
C GLY A 4 -50.37 23.39 28.00
N ILE A 5 -51.59 23.74 28.36
CA ILE A 5 -52.80 23.45 27.56
C ILE A 5 -52.97 24.61 26.59
N LEU A 6 -53.01 24.30 25.30
CA LEU A 6 -53.35 25.26 24.23
C LEU A 6 -54.71 24.90 23.67
N TRP A 7 -55.53 25.91 23.38
CA TRP A 7 -56.86 25.78 22.76
C TRP A 7 -56.77 26.19 21.28
N ASP A 8 -57.18 25.30 20.38
CA ASP A 8 -57.41 25.65 18.97
C ASP A 8 -58.78 25.12 18.56
N ARG A 9 -59.64 26.01 18.07
CA ARG A 9 -61.01 25.75 17.59
C ARG A 9 -61.91 24.94 18.52
N GLY A 10 -61.75 25.06 19.83
CA GLY A 10 -62.62 24.41 20.82
C GLY A 10 -62.29 22.97 21.17
N GLU A 11 -61.21 22.41 20.64
CA GLU A 11 -60.72 21.09 21.03
C GLU A 11 -59.51 21.20 21.92
N GLN A 12 -59.42 20.33 22.94
CA GLN A 12 -58.31 20.27 23.87
C GLN A 12 -57.17 19.47 23.25
N ILE A 13 -56.08 20.16 22.84
CA ILE A 13 -54.88 19.50 22.34
C ILE A 13 -53.93 19.27 23.50
N TYR A 14 -53.64 18.02 23.80
CA TYR A 14 -52.64 17.62 24.77
C TYR A 14 -51.27 17.69 24.11
N VAL A 15 -50.44 18.69 24.42
CA VAL A 15 -49.06 18.79 23.94
C VAL A 15 -48.18 18.04 24.94
N ASP A 16 -47.82 16.81 24.61
CA ASP A 16 -46.79 16.08 25.36
C ASP A 16 -45.40 16.71 25.07
N ASN A 17 -44.90 17.46 26.05
CA ASN A 17 -43.59 18.07 26.04
C ASN A 17 -42.48 17.06 26.41
N SER A 18 -42.68 15.76 26.22
CA SER A 18 -41.59 14.77 26.33
C SER A 18 -40.65 14.80 25.12
N TYR A 19 -40.23 15.99 24.68
CA TYR A 19 -38.99 16.13 23.92
C TYR A 19 -37.87 15.73 24.86
N LYS A 20 -37.51 14.45 24.85
CA LYS A 20 -36.22 14.00 25.36
C LYS A 20 -35.18 14.86 24.68
N SER A 21 -34.58 15.78 25.40
CA SER A 21 -33.33 16.41 25.01
C SER A 21 -32.38 15.27 24.68
N SER A 22 -32.21 14.99 23.40
CA SER A 22 -31.13 14.15 22.94
C SER A 22 -29.87 14.90 23.32
N SER A 23 -29.26 14.50 24.45
CA SER A 23 -27.90 14.93 24.76
C SER A 23 -27.06 14.55 23.54
N SER A 24 -26.66 15.54 22.77
CA SER A 24 -25.66 15.36 21.74
C SER A 24 -24.40 14.87 22.47
N SER A 25 -24.21 13.55 22.49
CA SER A 25 -22.95 13.00 22.93
C SER A 25 -21.91 13.58 21.98
N GLN A 26 -21.13 14.54 22.45
CA GLN A 26 -19.99 15.04 21.69
C GLN A 26 -19.12 13.84 21.38
N GLN A 27 -19.15 13.41 20.13
CA GLN A 27 -18.33 12.31 19.65
C GLN A 27 -16.87 12.76 19.77
N LYS A 28 -16.18 12.29 20.82
CA LYS A 28 -14.77 12.65 21.05
C LYS A 28 -13.97 12.15 19.85
N PHE A 29 -13.25 13.05 19.20
CA PHE A 29 -12.31 12.70 18.13
C PHE A 29 -11.31 11.67 18.67
N LYS A 30 -11.26 10.49 18.04
CA LYS A 30 -10.39 9.38 18.42
C LYS A 30 -9.53 8.99 17.23
N VAL A 31 -8.22 9.10 17.38
CA VAL A 31 -7.26 8.54 16.41
C VAL A 31 -7.23 7.03 16.59
N ILE A 32 -7.43 6.30 15.50
CA ILE A 32 -7.43 4.83 15.49
C ILE A 32 -6.27 4.35 14.62
N PHE A 33 -5.50 3.40 15.13
CA PHE A 33 -4.42 2.75 14.42
C PHE A 33 -4.99 1.54 13.67
N ASN A 34 -5.49 1.77 12.44
CA ASN A 34 -6.32 0.83 11.69
C ASN A 34 -5.56 -0.10 10.72
N SER A 35 -4.27 0.15 10.48
CA SER A 35 -3.45 -0.66 9.54
C SER A 35 -2.01 -0.78 10.04
N PRO A 36 -1.78 -1.67 11.04
CA PRO A 36 -0.48 -1.75 11.71
C PRO A 36 0.67 -2.13 10.78
N VAL A 37 0.45 -3.01 9.80
CA VAL A 37 1.52 -3.45 8.90
C VAL A 37 1.92 -2.34 7.94
N VAL A 38 0.93 -1.70 7.29
CA VAL A 38 1.20 -0.61 6.32
C VAL A 38 1.86 0.59 7.00
N VAL A 39 1.38 0.98 8.19
CA VAL A 39 1.95 2.10 8.95
C VAL A 39 3.36 1.74 9.46
N SER A 40 3.56 0.53 9.98
CA SER A 40 4.90 0.09 10.43
C SER A 40 5.88 0.02 9.27
N PHE A 41 5.48 -0.53 8.12
CA PHE A 41 6.31 -0.57 6.91
C PHE A 41 6.72 0.85 6.48
N SER A 42 5.77 1.78 6.43
CA SER A 42 6.04 3.18 6.10
C SER A 42 7.01 3.84 7.09
N GLY A 43 6.86 3.53 8.38
CA GLY A 43 7.77 4.00 9.44
C GLY A 43 9.19 3.43 9.30
N ILE A 44 9.32 2.15 8.91
CA ILE A 44 10.62 1.53 8.64
C ILE A 44 11.29 2.17 7.42
N CYS A 45 10.53 2.45 6.35
CA CYS A 45 11.05 3.18 5.19
C CYS A 45 11.56 4.57 5.57
N LEU A 46 10.82 5.30 6.41
CA LEU A 46 11.26 6.60 6.93
C LEU A 46 12.54 6.46 7.76
N ALA A 47 12.60 5.48 8.64
CA ALA A 47 13.79 5.23 9.46
C ALA A 47 15.01 4.87 8.60
N ALA A 48 14.84 4.05 7.55
CA ALA A 48 15.89 3.73 6.59
C ALA A 48 16.39 4.98 5.85
N MET A 49 15.46 5.85 5.42
CA MET A 49 15.78 7.12 4.75
C MET A 49 16.57 8.08 5.67
N LEU A 50 16.15 8.21 6.93
CA LEU A 50 16.88 9.01 7.92
C LEU A 50 18.25 8.44 8.23
N LEU A 51 18.36 7.11 8.36
CA LEU A 51 19.64 6.42 8.58
C LEU A 51 20.57 6.62 7.38
N ASP A 52 20.04 6.59 6.16
CA ASP A 52 20.82 6.86 4.95
C ASP A 52 21.40 8.27 4.95
N TYR A 53 20.58 9.26 5.30
CA TYR A 53 21.03 10.64 5.44
C TYR A 53 22.14 10.78 6.51
N LEU A 54 21.99 10.13 7.68
CA LEU A 54 22.98 10.18 8.78
C LEU A 54 24.29 9.46 8.44
N THR A 55 24.21 8.44 7.58
CA THR A 55 25.40 7.62 7.21
C THR A 55 26.03 8.03 5.88
N GLY A 56 25.54 9.11 5.25
CA GLY A 56 26.04 9.59 3.97
C GLY A 56 25.89 8.58 2.83
N GLY A 57 24.79 7.84 2.80
CA GLY A 57 24.48 6.85 1.76
C GLY A 57 24.98 5.43 2.09
N TRP A 58 25.79 5.25 3.14
CA TRP A 58 26.38 3.94 3.44
C TRP A 58 25.34 2.88 3.80
N SER A 59 24.32 3.24 4.57
CA SER A 59 23.29 2.28 5.00
C SER A 59 22.46 1.75 3.82
N THR A 60 22.08 2.60 2.90
CA THR A 60 21.35 2.20 1.68
C THR A 60 22.22 1.34 0.79
N ALA A 61 23.47 1.72 0.52
CA ALA A 61 24.39 0.91 -0.25
C ALA A 61 24.65 -0.48 0.38
N THR A 62 24.63 -0.58 1.70
CA THR A 62 24.97 -1.83 2.41
C THR A 62 23.75 -2.73 2.60
N PHE A 63 22.58 -2.20 2.99
CA PHE A 63 21.45 -2.97 3.46
C PHE A 63 20.14 -2.74 2.66
N PHE A 64 19.94 -1.53 2.11
CA PHE A 64 18.67 -1.10 1.56
C PHE A 64 18.69 -0.89 0.04
N SER A 65 19.66 -1.49 -0.64
CA SER A 65 19.66 -1.62 -2.10
C SER A 65 20.11 -3.00 -2.53
N THR A 66 19.51 -3.56 -3.59
CA THR A 66 19.98 -4.81 -4.20
C THR A 66 20.70 -4.52 -5.51
N TYR A 67 21.75 -5.27 -5.76
CA TYR A 67 22.62 -5.18 -6.93
C TYR A 67 23.32 -6.51 -7.14
N GLU A 68 23.97 -6.67 -8.30
CA GLU A 68 24.77 -7.85 -8.59
C GLU A 68 25.86 -8.03 -7.53
N SER A 69 25.82 -9.15 -6.83
CA SER A 69 26.78 -9.50 -5.78
C SER A 69 26.87 -11.01 -5.63
N SER A 70 28.00 -11.48 -5.04
CA SER A 70 28.21 -12.91 -4.82
C SER A 70 27.13 -13.52 -3.93
N TRP A 71 26.59 -14.65 -4.37
CA TRP A 71 25.63 -15.45 -3.58
C TRP A 71 26.26 -16.09 -2.34
N LEU A 72 27.59 -16.10 -2.22
CA LEU A 72 28.30 -16.51 -1.00
C LEU A 72 28.35 -15.39 0.05
N ASN A 73 28.00 -14.15 -0.30
CA ASN A 73 27.94 -13.04 0.63
C ASN A 73 26.59 -13.03 1.35
N PRO A 74 26.55 -13.17 2.70
CA PRO A 74 25.28 -13.14 3.46
C PRO A 74 24.46 -11.85 3.26
N LEU A 75 25.12 -10.72 3.00
CA LEU A 75 24.45 -9.44 2.75
C LEU A 75 23.62 -9.46 1.46
N THR A 76 23.92 -10.34 0.51
CA THR A 76 23.09 -10.52 -0.70
C THR A 76 21.65 -10.88 -0.30
N TYR A 77 21.48 -11.81 0.63
CA TYR A 77 20.16 -12.25 1.10
C TYR A 77 19.44 -11.16 1.90
N VAL A 78 20.16 -10.37 2.69
CA VAL A 78 19.59 -9.21 3.40
C VAL A 78 19.06 -8.19 2.39
N ARG A 79 19.80 -7.91 1.32
CA ARG A 79 19.44 -6.96 0.27
C ARG A 79 18.26 -7.39 -0.56
N LEU A 80 18.04 -8.71 -0.76
CA LEU A 80 16.85 -9.23 -1.47
C LEU A 80 15.54 -8.77 -0.82
N VAL A 81 15.54 -8.51 0.48
CA VAL A 81 14.38 -7.96 1.20
C VAL A 81 14.61 -6.50 1.57
N GLY A 82 15.81 -6.13 1.98
CA GLY A 82 16.14 -4.79 2.47
C GLY A 82 15.87 -3.67 1.47
N HIS A 83 16.01 -3.94 0.17
CA HIS A 83 15.84 -2.94 -0.88
C HIS A 83 14.45 -2.27 -0.90
N ILE A 84 13.41 -2.96 -0.40
CA ILE A 84 12.05 -2.39 -0.35
C ILE A 84 11.92 -1.23 0.64
N PHE A 85 12.86 -1.09 1.57
CA PHE A 85 12.86 -0.02 2.57
C PHE A 85 13.71 1.19 2.15
N GLY A 86 14.68 1.00 1.24
CA GLY A 86 15.55 2.06 0.75
C GLY A 86 14.84 3.00 -0.23
N HIS A 87 15.22 4.27 -0.25
CA HIS A 87 14.72 5.25 -1.22
C HIS A 87 15.84 6.22 -1.60
N GLY A 88 16.00 6.47 -2.91
CA GLY A 88 17.07 7.33 -3.44
C GLY A 88 16.80 8.83 -3.31
N SER A 89 15.57 9.25 -3.00
CA SER A 89 15.21 10.65 -2.82
C SER A 89 13.93 10.78 -1.99
N TRP A 90 13.70 11.97 -1.41
CA TRP A 90 12.46 12.28 -0.71
C TRP A 90 11.23 12.21 -1.62
N GLU A 91 11.36 12.64 -2.87
CA GLU A 91 10.27 12.54 -3.85
C GLU A 91 9.89 11.08 -4.10
N HIS A 92 10.88 10.20 -4.29
CA HIS A 92 10.67 8.76 -4.44
C HIS A 92 10.01 8.14 -3.20
N PHE A 93 10.47 8.52 -2.00
CA PHE A 93 9.86 8.08 -0.73
C PHE A 93 8.39 8.53 -0.64
N PHE A 94 8.11 9.83 -0.79
CA PHE A 94 6.75 10.34 -0.64
C PHE A 94 5.79 9.78 -1.68
N SER A 95 6.22 9.60 -2.93
CA SER A 95 5.37 9.02 -3.97
C SER A 95 4.94 7.58 -3.62
N ASN A 96 5.86 6.75 -3.16
CA ASN A 96 5.57 5.37 -2.76
C ASN A 96 4.69 5.31 -1.51
N ILE A 97 5.08 6.02 -0.46
CA ILE A 97 4.40 5.95 0.84
C ILE A 97 2.99 6.54 0.76
N THR A 98 2.78 7.61 -0.02
CA THR A 98 1.44 8.17 -0.22
C THR A 98 0.49 7.14 -0.82
N ILE A 99 0.90 6.42 -1.85
CA ILE A 99 0.04 5.39 -2.47
C ILE A 99 -0.19 4.23 -1.50
N LEU A 100 0.84 3.77 -0.79
CA LEU A 100 0.70 2.70 0.21
C LEU A 100 -0.25 3.08 1.34
N LEU A 101 -0.16 4.31 1.85
CA LEU A 101 -1.06 4.80 2.90
C LEU A 101 -2.48 5.05 2.38
N LEU A 102 -2.66 5.31 1.08
CA LEU A 102 -3.97 5.51 0.47
C LEU A 102 -4.72 4.18 0.28
N ILE A 103 -4.08 3.17 -0.29
CA ILE A 103 -4.73 1.91 -0.66
C ILE A 103 -4.46 0.78 0.33
N GLY A 104 -3.34 0.81 1.03
CA GLY A 104 -2.89 -0.23 1.94
C GLY A 104 -3.86 -0.52 3.10
N PRO A 105 -4.39 0.49 3.80
CA PRO A 105 -5.34 0.26 4.89
C PRO A 105 -6.58 -0.51 4.44
N MET A 106 -7.13 -0.20 3.27
CA MET A 106 -8.27 -0.93 2.69
C MET A 106 -7.91 -2.40 2.41
N LEU A 107 -6.72 -2.67 1.92
CA LEU A 107 -6.23 -4.03 1.67
C LEU A 107 -5.97 -4.77 2.98
N GLU A 108 -5.36 -4.11 3.97
CA GLU A 108 -5.08 -4.71 5.27
C GLU A 108 -6.37 -5.03 6.04
N GLU A 109 -7.38 -4.15 5.99
CA GLU A 109 -8.71 -4.42 6.56
C GLU A 109 -9.37 -5.64 5.89
N LYS A 110 -9.28 -5.74 4.55
CA LYS A 110 -9.91 -6.83 3.79
C LYS A 110 -9.23 -8.18 3.95
N TYR A 111 -7.90 -8.21 3.88
CA TYR A 111 -7.13 -9.45 3.80
C TYR A 111 -6.47 -9.83 5.14
N GLY A 112 -6.41 -8.91 6.09
CA GLY A 112 -5.78 -9.07 7.39
C GLY A 112 -4.28 -8.74 7.39
N SER A 113 -3.79 -8.31 8.55
CA SER A 113 -2.40 -7.86 8.74
C SER A 113 -1.38 -8.94 8.42
N LYS A 114 -1.65 -10.19 8.82
CA LYS A 114 -0.74 -11.33 8.53
C LYS A 114 -0.53 -11.50 7.03
N PHE A 115 -1.64 -11.51 6.26
CA PHE A 115 -1.56 -11.65 4.82
C PHE A 115 -0.81 -10.49 4.17
N ILE A 116 -1.06 -9.25 4.57
CA ILE A 116 -0.38 -8.07 4.02
C ILE A 116 1.12 -8.12 4.32
N CYS A 117 1.53 -8.56 5.52
CA CYS A 117 2.94 -8.73 5.86
C CYS A 117 3.61 -9.79 4.95
N GLU A 118 2.99 -10.96 4.80
CA GLU A 118 3.47 -12.04 3.93
C GLU A 118 3.53 -11.61 2.46
N PHE A 119 2.53 -10.84 2.01
CA PHE A 119 2.46 -10.32 0.65
C PHE A 119 3.55 -9.28 0.35
N ILE A 120 3.85 -8.38 1.29
CA ILE A 120 4.96 -7.43 1.18
C ILE A 120 6.29 -8.18 1.08
N LEU A 121 6.52 -9.16 1.97
CA LEU A 121 7.75 -9.95 1.99
C LEU A 121 7.92 -10.78 0.71
N LEU A 122 6.87 -11.47 0.27
CA LEU A 122 6.88 -12.23 -0.99
C LEU A 122 7.22 -11.33 -2.17
N THR A 123 6.53 -10.18 -2.28
CA THR A 123 6.78 -9.23 -3.37
C THR A 123 8.22 -8.70 -3.31
N GLY A 124 8.71 -8.36 -2.12
CA GLY A 124 10.10 -7.92 -1.92
C GLY A 124 11.11 -8.97 -2.38
N VAL A 125 10.96 -10.21 -1.95
CA VAL A 125 11.87 -11.31 -2.36
C VAL A 125 11.82 -11.50 -3.88
N VAL A 126 10.64 -11.54 -4.49
CA VAL A 126 10.50 -11.79 -5.94
C VAL A 126 11.07 -10.63 -6.76
N THR A 127 10.81 -9.38 -6.38
CA THR A 127 11.39 -8.20 -7.06
C THR A 127 12.90 -8.09 -6.84
N GLY A 128 13.38 -8.41 -5.63
CA GLY A 128 14.80 -8.43 -5.31
C GLY A 128 15.56 -9.51 -6.11
N LEU A 129 14.99 -10.71 -6.24
CA LEU A 129 15.55 -11.77 -7.09
C LEU A 129 15.55 -11.38 -8.56
N ALA A 130 14.45 -10.80 -9.06
CA ALA A 130 14.40 -10.31 -10.43
C ALA A 130 15.50 -9.26 -10.69
N ALA A 131 15.69 -8.33 -9.76
CA ALA A 131 16.75 -7.35 -9.87
C ALA A 131 18.16 -7.98 -9.86
N ALA A 132 18.42 -8.89 -8.91
CA ALA A 132 19.72 -9.56 -8.80
C ALA A 132 20.08 -10.44 -10.00
N LEU A 133 19.08 -10.95 -10.73
CA LEU A 133 19.28 -11.82 -11.89
C LEU A 133 19.38 -11.07 -13.22
N PHE A 134 18.68 -9.95 -13.35
CA PHE A 134 18.53 -9.27 -14.65
C PHE A 134 19.21 -7.91 -14.75
N TYR A 135 19.61 -7.32 -13.62
CA TYR A 135 20.31 -6.02 -13.63
C TYR A 135 21.77 -6.16 -13.25
N THR A 136 22.63 -5.67 -14.11
CA THR A 136 24.07 -5.50 -13.87
C THR A 136 24.36 -4.02 -13.65
N ASN A 137 25.21 -3.70 -12.66
CA ASN A 137 25.66 -2.33 -12.37
C ASN A 137 24.55 -1.33 -11.98
N ILE A 138 23.38 -1.80 -11.55
CA ILE A 138 22.28 -0.95 -11.08
C ILE A 138 22.00 -1.29 -9.62
N HIS A 139 21.89 -0.24 -8.79
CA HIS A 139 21.43 -0.35 -7.42
C HIS A 139 19.92 -0.13 -7.38
N LEU A 140 19.17 -1.22 -7.20
CA LEU A 140 17.71 -1.13 -7.05
C LEU A 140 17.35 -0.86 -5.59
N MET A 141 16.49 0.12 -5.36
CA MET A 141 15.89 0.43 -4.06
C MET A 141 14.51 1.03 -4.24
N GLY A 142 13.61 0.80 -3.29
CA GLY A 142 12.28 1.41 -3.26
C GLY A 142 11.15 0.41 -3.02
N ALA A 143 10.08 0.93 -2.43
CA ALA A 143 8.83 0.20 -2.22
C ALA A 143 7.98 0.09 -3.49
N SER A 144 8.42 0.61 -4.63
CA SER A 144 7.61 0.74 -5.85
C SER A 144 7.09 -0.59 -6.39
N GLY A 145 7.87 -1.68 -6.31
CA GLY A 145 7.39 -3.01 -6.64
C GLY A 145 6.18 -3.45 -5.81
N ILE A 146 6.18 -3.10 -4.50
CA ILE A 146 5.06 -3.34 -3.60
C ILE A 146 3.88 -2.43 -3.95
N VAL A 147 4.13 -1.17 -4.29
CA VAL A 147 3.10 -0.22 -4.76
C VAL A 147 2.35 -0.80 -5.95
N PHE A 148 3.07 -1.28 -6.97
CA PHE A 148 2.46 -1.90 -8.15
C PHE A 148 1.69 -3.18 -7.78
N ALA A 149 2.22 -4.02 -6.89
CA ALA A 149 1.53 -5.20 -6.40
C ALA A 149 0.22 -4.83 -5.67
N PHE A 150 0.23 -3.78 -4.83
CA PHE A 150 -0.95 -3.30 -4.11
C PHE A 150 -2.00 -2.71 -5.07
N ILE A 151 -1.59 -1.94 -6.07
CA ILE A 151 -2.49 -1.39 -7.11
C ILE A 151 -3.20 -2.54 -7.82
N MET A 152 -2.47 -3.56 -8.25
CA MET A 152 -3.05 -4.71 -8.96
C MET A 152 -3.96 -5.53 -8.05
N LEU A 153 -3.55 -5.81 -6.80
CA LEU A 153 -4.37 -6.51 -5.81
C LEU A 153 -5.66 -5.74 -5.49
N SER A 154 -5.59 -4.40 -5.40
CA SER A 154 -6.74 -3.56 -5.08
C SER A 154 -7.84 -3.66 -6.14
N SER A 155 -7.49 -3.90 -7.41
CA SER A 155 -8.42 -4.05 -8.52
C SER A 155 -9.35 -5.25 -8.37
N PHE A 156 -8.99 -6.24 -7.53
CA PHE A 156 -9.85 -7.39 -7.19
C PHE A 156 -10.64 -7.19 -5.90
N THR A 157 -10.43 -6.08 -5.18
CA THR A 157 -10.95 -5.91 -3.82
C THR A 157 -12.47 -5.85 -3.76
N SER A 158 -13.11 -5.14 -4.69
CA SER A 158 -14.57 -4.93 -4.73
C SER A 158 -15.31 -5.95 -5.60
N PHE A 159 -14.59 -6.83 -6.30
CA PHE A 159 -15.20 -7.79 -7.21
C PHE A 159 -15.67 -9.05 -6.47
N LYS A 160 -16.94 -9.43 -6.66
CA LYS A 160 -17.59 -10.59 -6.04
C LYS A 160 -18.12 -11.54 -7.11
N GLY A 161 -17.31 -12.01 -8.00
CA GLY A 161 -17.70 -12.93 -9.06
C GLY A 161 -16.55 -13.79 -9.55
N SER A 162 -16.86 -14.80 -10.38
CA SER A 162 -15.86 -15.54 -11.12
C SER A 162 -15.50 -14.76 -12.39
N GLY A 163 -14.22 -14.66 -12.70
CA GLY A 163 -13.73 -13.98 -13.88
C GLY A 163 -12.72 -12.86 -13.57
N ILE A 164 -12.45 -12.03 -14.57
CA ILE A 164 -11.50 -10.92 -14.48
C ILE A 164 -12.28 -9.60 -14.52
N PRO A 165 -12.17 -8.73 -13.49
CA PRO A 165 -12.83 -7.44 -13.49
C PRO A 165 -12.34 -6.54 -14.64
N VAL A 166 -13.22 -5.79 -15.28
CA VAL A 166 -12.83 -4.81 -16.31
C VAL A 166 -11.89 -3.75 -15.74
N THR A 167 -12.12 -3.31 -14.49
CA THR A 167 -11.25 -2.36 -13.80
C THR A 167 -9.82 -2.90 -13.66
N PHE A 168 -9.65 -4.21 -13.41
CA PHE A 168 -8.33 -4.83 -13.40
C PHE A 168 -7.66 -4.75 -14.77
N ILE A 169 -8.37 -5.05 -15.86
CA ILE A 169 -7.81 -4.96 -17.22
C ILE A 169 -7.35 -3.54 -17.52
N LEU A 170 -8.18 -2.53 -17.21
CA LEU A 170 -7.83 -1.13 -17.43
C LEU A 170 -6.61 -0.70 -16.62
N VAL A 171 -6.56 -1.05 -15.34
CA VAL A 171 -5.41 -0.75 -14.47
C VAL A 171 -4.15 -1.45 -14.97
N ALA A 172 -4.23 -2.74 -15.36
CA ALA A 172 -3.10 -3.47 -15.92
C ALA A 172 -2.57 -2.82 -17.20
N VAL A 173 -3.46 -2.45 -18.13
CA VAL A 173 -3.08 -1.78 -19.39
C VAL A 173 -2.39 -0.43 -19.11
N ILE A 174 -2.96 0.39 -18.22
CA ILE A 174 -2.41 1.72 -17.93
C ILE A 174 -1.08 1.61 -17.17
N TYR A 175 -1.05 0.85 -16.07
CA TYR A 175 0.13 0.82 -15.20
C TYR A 175 1.23 -0.10 -15.72
N LEU A 176 0.94 -1.36 -16.04
CA LEU A 176 1.97 -2.29 -16.54
C LEU A 176 2.33 -2.01 -17.98
N GLY A 177 1.35 -1.67 -18.84
CA GLY A 177 1.62 -1.25 -20.22
C GLY A 177 2.48 0.00 -20.27
N GLY A 178 2.19 0.98 -19.41
CA GLY A 178 3.03 2.18 -19.25
C GLY A 178 4.48 1.85 -18.87
N GLN A 179 4.71 0.89 -17.96
CA GLN A 179 6.06 0.45 -17.59
C GLN A 179 6.80 -0.22 -18.76
N ILE A 180 6.12 -1.02 -19.57
CA ILE A 180 6.71 -1.66 -20.74
C ILE A 180 7.16 -0.60 -21.75
N ILE A 181 6.27 0.36 -22.08
CA ILE A 181 6.59 1.44 -23.01
C ILE A 181 7.75 2.29 -22.49
N SER A 182 7.72 2.69 -21.23
CA SER A 182 8.79 3.48 -20.62
C SER A 182 10.13 2.75 -20.61
N GLY A 183 10.14 1.45 -20.30
CA GLY A 183 11.35 0.62 -20.33
C GLY A 183 11.94 0.44 -21.72
N MET A 184 11.15 0.60 -22.78
CA MET A 184 11.61 0.54 -24.17
C MET A 184 12.07 1.91 -24.71
N THR A 185 11.59 3.01 -24.15
CA THR A 185 11.75 4.35 -24.73
C THR A 185 12.61 5.28 -23.88
N MET A 186 12.69 5.06 -22.57
CA MET A 186 13.45 5.90 -21.66
C MET A 186 14.76 5.24 -21.28
N ASN A 187 15.82 6.04 -21.24
CA ASN A 187 17.15 5.61 -20.79
C ASN A 187 17.43 6.26 -19.43
N ASP A 188 16.66 5.85 -18.44
CA ASP A 188 16.80 6.31 -17.06
C ASP A 188 17.11 5.14 -16.11
N ASN A 189 17.41 5.45 -14.84
CA ASN A 189 17.75 4.45 -13.83
C ASN A 189 16.49 3.86 -13.14
N VAL A 190 15.32 3.93 -13.75
CA VAL A 190 14.09 3.39 -13.18
C VAL A 190 13.98 1.90 -13.48
N SER A 191 13.63 1.14 -12.47
CA SER A 191 13.50 -0.31 -12.59
C SER A 191 12.10 -0.71 -13.07
N TYR A 192 11.83 -0.52 -14.34
CA TYR A 192 10.56 -0.91 -14.97
C TYR A 192 10.25 -2.40 -14.81
N LEU A 193 11.28 -3.26 -14.91
CA LEU A 193 11.11 -4.71 -14.74
C LEU A 193 10.55 -5.06 -13.35
N THR A 194 11.06 -4.47 -12.28
CA THR A 194 10.59 -4.78 -10.92
C THR A 194 9.18 -4.26 -10.66
N HIS A 195 8.76 -3.17 -11.32
CA HIS A 195 7.38 -2.70 -11.32
C HIS A 195 6.45 -3.72 -11.99
N ILE A 196 6.84 -4.23 -13.17
CA ILE A 196 6.09 -5.28 -13.87
C ILE A 196 6.01 -6.55 -13.03
N VAL A 197 7.13 -7.00 -12.47
CA VAL A 197 7.19 -8.18 -11.60
C VAL A 197 6.29 -8.02 -10.38
N GLY A 198 6.37 -6.88 -9.69
CA GLY A 198 5.48 -6.57 -8.56
C GLY A 198 4.00 -6.60 -8.97
N GLY A 199 3.67 -5.96 -10.09
CA GLY A 199 2.33 -5.99 -10.65
C GLY A 199 1.84 -7.40 -11.00
N CYS A 200 2.69 -8.26 -11.54
CA CYS A 200 2.38 -9.67 -11.80
C CYS A 200 2.08 -10.43 -10.51
N VAL A 201 2.89 -10.23 -9.46
CA VAL A 201 2.64 -10.83 -8.13
C VAL A 201 1.28 -10.40 -7.60
N GLY A 202 0.96 -9.10 -7.64
CA GLY A 202 -0.35 -8.57 -7.21
C GLY A 202 -1.52 -9.12 -7.99
N SER A 203 -1.35 -9.28 -9.31
CA SER A 203 -2.35 -9.84 -10.22
C SER A 203 -2.64 -11.31 -9.92
N LEU A 204 -1.60 -12.13 -9.79
CA LEU A 204 -1.71 -13.56 -9.51
C LEU A 204 -2.36 -13.81 -8.15
N VAL A 205 -1.93 -13.09 -7.13
CA VAL A 205 -2.48 -13.21 -5.78
C VAL A 205 -3.94 -12.74 -5.77
N GLY A 206 -4.24 -11.60 -6.36
CA GLY A 206 -5.61 -11.07 -6.44
C GLY A 206 -6.56 -12.01 -7.17
N TYR A 207 -6.15 -12.58 -8.30
CA TYR A 207 -6.92 -13.56 -9.06
C TYR A 207 -7.21 -14.81 -8.23
N ASN A 208 -6.17 -15.41 -7.63
CA ASN A 208 -6.31 -16.64 -6.83
C ASN A 208 -7.21 -16.46 -5.60
N PHE A 209 -7.14 -15.32 -4.94
CA PHE A 209 -8.05 -15.00 -3.83
C PHE A 209 -9.50 -14.83 -4.28
N ASN A 210 -9.71 -14.29 -5.46
CA ASN A 210 -11.06 -14.08 -5.99
C ASN A 210 -11.74 -15.40 -6.38
N GLN A 211 -10.99 -16.41 -6.84
CA GLN A 211 -11.52 -17.71 -7.24
C GLN A 211 -11.94 -18.58 -6.04
N LYS A 212 -11.43 -18.29 -4.84
CA LYS A 212 -11.71 -19.09 -3.61
C LYS A 212 -12.95 -18.60 -2.84
N LYS A 213 -13.65 -17.62 -3.35
CA LYS A 213 -14.91 -17.09 -2.79
C LYS A 213 -16.11 -17.58 -3.57
#